data_f0a66f7dd5c29c4d8f794af887c703c3
#
_entry.id   f0a66f7dd5c29c4d8f794af887c703c3
#
_cell.length_a   1.000
_cell.length_b   1.000
_cell.length_c   1.000
_cell.angle_alpha   90.00
_cell.angle_beta   90.00
_cell.angle_gamma   90.00
#
_symmetry.space_group_name_H-M   'P 1'
#
loop_
_entity.id
_entity.type
_entity.pdbx_description
1 polymer ?
#
loop_
_entity_poly.entity_id
_entity_poly.type
_entity_poly.pdbx_seq_one_letter_code
_entity_poly.pdbx_strand_id
1 'polypeptide(L)'
;VRDTPLAVCDATSVNMADLVPAELRYPRRVGEIYLSHHAPGHRWAYFSEMDTHEALVFKQFDSRASGTSRFTPHAAFDLPHIPSDAPLRRSIEVRCLVVYD
;
A
#
# COMPACT_ATOMS: atom_id res chain seq x y z
N VAL A 1 1.32 10.96 -11.74
CA VAL A 1 0.15 10.06 -11.72
C VAL A 1 -1.09 10.90 -11.56
N ARG A 2 -1.99 10.88 -12.55
CA ARG A 2 -3.23 11.66 -12.56
C ARG A 2 -4.49 10.80 -12.52
N ASP A 3 -4.31 9.50 -12.56
CA ASP A 3 -5.37 8.50 -12.53
C ASP A 3 -5.00 7.41 -11.53
N THR A 4 -5.95 6.99 -10.74
CA THR A 4 -5.88 5.84 -9.82
C THR A 4 -4.56 5.79 -9.02
N PRO A 5 -4.22 6.83 -8.23
CA PRO A 5 -2.96 6.85 -7.49
C PRO A 5 -2.93 5.79 -6.39
N LEU A 6 -1.74 5.44 -5.94
CA LEU A 6 -1.54 4.58 -4.79
C LEU A 6 -1.60 5.41 -3.50
N ALA A 7 -2.49 5.04 -2.60
CA ALA A 7 -2.51 5.56 -1.24
C ALA A 7 -1.84 4.60 -0.27
N VAL A 8 -1.23 5.14 0.75
CA VAL A 8 -0.68 4.41 1.89
C VAL A 8 -1.37 4.86 3.17
N CYS A 9 -1.61 3.93 4.07
CA CYS A 9 -2.21 4.22 5.36
C CYS A 9 -1.12 4.41 6.42
N ASP A 10 -1.26 5.45 7.22
CA ASP A 10 -0.44 5.61 8.41
C ASP A 10 -0.64 4.39 9.34
N ALA A 11 0.37 3.56 9.45
CA ALA A 11 0.29 2.31 10.18
C ALA A 11 -0.01 2.49 11.67
N THR A 12 0.32 3.66 12.25
CA THR A 12 -0.03 3.99 13.63
C THR A 12 -1.53 4.21 13.83
N SER A 13 -2.28 4.44 12.76
CA SER A 13 -3.74 4.59 12.76
C SER A 13 -4.49 3.27 12.55
N VAL A 14 -3.77 2.17 12.30
CA VAL A 14 -4.36 0.85 12.00
C VAL A 14 -4.26 -0.04 13.23
N ASN A 15 -5.39 -0.61 13.65
CA ASN A 15 -5.41 -1.64 14.68
C ASN A 15 -5.21 -3.01 14.01
N MET A 16 -4.44 -3.88 14.64
CA MET A 16 -4.27 -5.26 14.13
C MET A 16 -5.59 -6.02 14.00
N ALA A 17 -6.60 -5.69 14.82
CA ALA A 17 -7.95 -6.25 14.70
C ALA A 17 -8.66 -5.87 13.38
N ASP A 18 -8.21 -4.82 12.70
CA ASP A 18 -8.76 -4.42 11.39
C ASP A 18 -8.20 -5.26 10.24
N LEU A 19 -7.15 -6.03 10.48
CA LEU A 19 -6.48 -6.84 9.46
C LEU A 19 -7.02 -8.27 9.46
N VAL A 20 -7.39 -8.73 8.28
CA VAL A 20 -7.93 -10.08 8.06
C VAL A 20 -6.99 -10.85 7.13
N PRO A 21 -6.49 -12.02 7.53
CA PRO A 21 -5.70 -12.86 6.64
C PRO A 21 -6.50 -13.29 5.43
N ALA A 22 -5.86 -13.26 4.27
CA ALA A 22 -6.44 -13.72 3.01
C ALA A 22 -5.37 -14.37 2.14
N GLU A 23 -5.82 -15.19 1.20
CA GLU A 23 -4.96 -15.88 0.25
C GLU A 23 -5.13 -15.29 -1.14
N LEU A 24 -4.00 -15.11 -1.83
CA LEU A 24 -3.95 -14.87 -3.26
C LEU A 24 -3.54 -16.18 -3.96
N ARG A 25 -4.46 -16.76 -4.70
CA ARG A 25 -4.21 -18.02 -5.40
C ARG A 25 -3.76 -17.76 -6.83
N TYR A 26 -2.55 -18.20 -7.11
CA TYR A 26 -1.97 -18.19 -8.46
C TYR A 26 -1.95 -19.64 -9.01
N PRO A 27 -1.81 -19.85 -10.32
CA PRO A 27 -1.81 -21.21 -10.89
C PRO A 27 -0.77 -22.16 -10.30
N ARG A 28 0.35 -21.64 -9.80
CA ARG A 28 1.46 -22.45 -9.28
C ARG A 28 1.91 -22.11 -7.85
N ARG A 29 1.22 -21.16 -7.19
CA ARG A 29 1.55 -20.78 -5.82
C ARG A 29 0.37 -20.15 -5.12
N VAL A 30 0.41 -20.17 -3.80
CA VAL A 30 -0.50 -19.42 -2.94
C VAL A 30 0.31 -18.36 -2.19
N GLY A 31 -0.13 -17.12 -2.27
CA GLY A 31 0.42 -16.00 -1.48
C GLY A 31 -0.49 -15.67 -0.32
N GLU A 32 0.07 -15.24 0.78
CA GLU A 32 -0.68 -14.72 1.92
C GLU A 32 -0.64 -13.19 1.93
N ILE A 33 -1.78 -12.59 2.20
CA ILE A 33 -1.94 -11.14 2.36
C ILE A 33 -2.82 -10.83 3.55
N TYR A 34 -2.79 -9.57 3.99
CA TYR A 34 -3.82 -9.01 4.83
C TYR A 34 -4.76 -8.13 4.01
N LEU A 35 -6.07 -8.28 4.26
CA LEU A 35 -7.06 -7.28 3.89
C LEU A 35 -7.36 -6.43 5.12
N SER A 36 -7.64 -5.15 4.92
CA SER A 36 -8.01 -4.25 6.01
C SER A 36 -9.50 -3.95 5.96
N HIS A 37 -10.19 -4.15 7.08
CA HIS A 37 -11.50 -3.57 7.28
C HIS A 37 -11.39 -2.05 7.30
N HIS A 38 -12.40 -1.36 6.78
CA HIS A 38 -12.51 0.08 6.92
C HIS A 38 -12.70 0.45 8.40
N ALA A 39 -11.99 1.48 8.85
CA ALA A 39 -12.21 2.11 10.14
C ALA A 39 -12.07 3.64 9.99
N PRO A 40 -12.92 4.44 10.65
CA PRO A 40 -12.91 5.89 10.49
C PRO A 40 -11.62 6.55 11.03
N GLY A 41 -10.88 5.88 11.89
CA GLY A 41 -9.60 6.35 12.42
C GLY A 41 -8.42 6.14 11.49
N HIS A 42 -8.55 5.39 10.42
CA HIS A 42 -7.47 5.18 9.46
C HIS A 42 -7.10 6.49 8.75
N ARG A 43 -5.81 6.79 8.72
CA ARG A 43 -5.28 7.98 8.04
C ARG A 43 -4.59 7.57 6.74
N TRP A 44 -5.25 7.83 5.63
CA TRP A 44 -4.76 7.57 4.30
C TRP A 44 -4.13 8.81 3.69
N ALA A 45 -3.04 8.61 2.98
CA ALA A 45 -2.33 9.67 2.28
C ALA A 45 -1.86 9.17 0.91
N TYR A 46 -1.73 10.07 -0.03
CA TYR A 46 -1.13 9.80 -1.34
C TYR A 46 -0.33 11.00 -1.80
N PHE A 47 0.60 10.76 -2.70
CA PHE A 47 1.37 11.82 -3.35
C PHE A 47 0.70 12.16 -4.68
N SER A 48 0.17 13.37 -4.78
CA SER A 48 -0.45 13.84 -6.00
C SER A 48 0.60 14.02 -7.10
N GLU A 49 0.21 13.68 -8.32
CA GLU A 49 1.00 13.94 -9.52
C GLU A 49 2.43 13.35 -9.53
N MET A 50 2.67 12.25 -8.82
CA MET A 50 3.96 11.56 -8.88
C MET A 50 4.38 11.31 -10.33
N ASP A 51 5.63 11.56 -10.62
CA ASP A 51 6.20 11.37 -11.96
C ASP A 51 7.26 10.26 -12.00
N THR A 52 7.89 10.08 -13.14
CA THR A 52 8.87 9.02 -13.38
C THR A 52 10.22 9.21 -12.66
N HIS A 53 10.43 10.35 -12.04
CA HIS A 53 11.65 10.65 -11.27
C HIS A 53 11.46 10.44 -9.76
N GLU A 54 10.26 10.02 -9.36
CA GLU A 54 9.90 9.83 -7.97
C GLU A 54 9.60 8.36 -7.69
N ALA A 55 9.94 7.92 -6.49
CA ALA A 55 9.65 6.58 -6.01
C ALA A 55 9.01 6.63 -4.63
N LEU A 56 7.93 5.87 -4.45
CA LEU A 56 7.33 5.66 -3.16
C LEU A 56 7.96 4.44 -2.51
N VAL A 57 8.61 4.63 -1.38
CA VAL A 57 9.23 3.55 -0.61
C VAL A 57 8.45 3.35 0.69
N PHE A 58 7.99 2.14 0.92
CA PHE A 58 7.26 1.80 2.14
C PHE A 58 7.53 0.35 2.56
N LYS A 59 7.32 0.08 3.84
CA LYS A 59 7.56 -1.20 4.45
C LYS A 59 6.34 -2.11 4.31
N GLN A 60 6.53 -3.28 3.73
CA GLN A 60 5.47 -4.29 3.67
C GLN A 60 5.48 -5.24 4.87
N PHE A 61 6.62 -5.46 5.48
CA PHE A 61 6.78 -6.32 6.64
C PHE A 61 8.03 -5.95 7.43
N ASP A 62 7.95 -6.06 8.74
CA ASP A 62 9.09 -5.97 9.64
C ASP A 62 9.06 -7.16 10.61
N SER A 63 10.17 -7.84 10.75
CA SER A 63 10.28 -8.98 11.67
C SER A 63 10.29 -8.58 13.15
N ARG A 64 10.52 -7.31 13.46
CA ARG A 64 10.45 -6.81 14.84
C ARG A 64 9.04 -6.99 15.41
N ALA A 65 8.97 -7.55 16.61
CA ALA A 65 7.68 -7.84 17.25
C ALA A 65 7.10 -6.65 18.03
N SER A 66 7.90 -5.65 18.37
CA SER A 66 7.47 -4.52 19.20
C SER A 66 8.16 -3.21 18.82
N GLY A 67 7.51 -2.09 19.14
CA GLY A 67 8.06 -0.75 18.96
C GLY A 67 8.13 -0.25 17.53
N THR A 68 7.64 -1.01 16.57
CA THR A 68 7.71 -0.66 15.14
C THR A 68 6.46 -1.15 14.43
N SER A 69 5.89 -0.32 13.58
CA SER A 69 4.82 -0.75 12.68
C SER A 69 5.36 -1.79 11.69
N ARG A 70 4.70 -2.94 11.63
CA ARG A 70 5.16 -4.08 10.83
C ARG A 70 4.66 -4.07 9.41
N PHE A 71 3.54 -3.40 9.16
CA PHE A 71 2.85 -3.40 7.87
C PHE A 71 2.48 -1.98 7.47
N THR A 72 2.45 -1.72 6.16
CA THR A 72 1.90 -0.49 5.61
C THR A 72 0.73 -0.86 4.69
N PRO A 73 -0.51 -0.71 5.13
CA PRO A 73 -1.65 -0.91 4.25
C PRO A 73 -1.59 0.08 3.09
N HIS A 74 -1.87 -0.39 1.90
CA HIS A 74 -1.83 0.44 0.69
C HIS A 74 -2.85 -0.07 -0.32
N ALA A 75 -3.43 0.86 -1.06
CA ALA A 75 -4.41 0.55 -2.09
C ALA A 75 -4.42 1.64 -3.16
N ALA A 76 -4.67 1.26 -4.39
CA ALA A 76 -5.05 2.22 -5.41
C ALA A 76 -6.50 2.67 -5.18
N PHE A 77 -6.81 3.90 -5.54
CA PHE A 77 -8.15 4.47 -5.38
C PHE A 77 -8.49 5.41 -6.53
N ASP A 78 -9.77 5.64 -6.73
CA ASP A 78 -10.24 6.57 -7.76
C ASP A 78 -10.29 7.99 -7.20
N LEU A 79 -9.69 8.93 -7.92
CA LEU A 79 -9.83 10.35 -7.61
C LEU A 79 -11.24 10.83 -7.92
N PRO A 80 -11.81 11.75 -7.12
CA PRO A 80 -13.14 12.27 -7.34
C PRO A 80 -13.32 12.96 -8.72
N HIS A 81 -12.24 13.54 -9.21
CA HIS A 81 -12.22 14.24 -10.50
C HIS A 81 -10.97 13.86 -11.28
N ILE A 82 -11.13 13.00 -12.27
CA ILE A 82 -10.07 12.63 -13.19
C ILE A 82 -10.28 13.43 -14.46
N PRO A 83 -9.28 14.20 -14.94
CA PRO A 83 -9.35 14.83 -16.25
C PRO A 83 -9.62 13.80 -17.34
N SER A 84 -10.48 14.12 -18.32
CA SER A 84 -10.85 13.20 -19.39
C SER A 84 -9.67 12.78 -20.28
N ASP A 85 -8.60 13.59 -20.30
CA ASP A 85 -7.36 13.37 -21.03
C ASP A 85 -6.25 12.78 -20.16
N ALA A 86 -6.53 12.41 -18.90
CA ALA A 86 -5.53 11.83 -18.01
C ALA A 86 -5.05 10.49 -18.56
N PRO A 87 -3.72 10.30 -18.70
CA PRO A 87 -3.19 9.02 -19.12
C PRO A 87 -3.40 7.97 -18.03
N LEU A 88 -3.69 6.75 -18.46
CA LEU A 88 -3.79 5.61 -17.53
C LEU A 88 -2.48 5.45 -16.74
N ARG A 89 -2.61 5.16 -15.46
CA ARG A 89 -1.46 4.91 -14.61
C ARG A 89 -0.64 3.72 -15.12
N ARG A 90 0.65 3.94 -15.21
CA ARG A 90 1.64 2.87 -15.36
C ARG A 90 2.53 2.88 -14.13
N SER A 91 2.82 1.72 -13.60
CA SER A 91 3.68 1.58 -12.42
C SER A 91 4.59 0.38 -12.55
N ILE A 92 5.73 0.48 -11.89
CA ILE A 92 6.67 -0.61 -11.68
C ILE A 92 6.94 -0.71 -10.20
N GLU A 93 7.04 -1.92 -9.67
CA GLU A 93 7.41 -2.15 -8.28
C GLU A 93 8.58 -3.10 -8.17
N VAL A 94 9.39 -2.89 -7.15
CA VAL A 94 10.51 -3.76 -6.78
C VAL A 94 10.38 -4.07 -5.30
N ARG A 95 10.49 -5.35 -4.94
CA ARG A 95 10.55 -5.77 -3.54
C ARG A 95 11.99 -6.03 -3.16
N CYS A 96 12.39 -5.43 -2.04
CA CYS A 96 13.72 -5.56 -1.50
C CYS A 96 13.65 -6.21 -0.12
N LEU A 97 14.57 -7.14 0.13
CA LEU A 97 14.82 -7.65 1.47
C LEU A 97 15.93 -6.82 2.09
N VAL A 98 15.64 -6.19 3.22
CA VAL A 98 16.63 -5.39 3.97
C VAL A 98 16.97 -6.16 5.24
N VAL A 99 18.25 -6.43 5.43
CA VAL A 99 18.75 -7.11 6.61
C VAL A 99 19.59 -6.13 7.42
N TYR A 100 19.31 -6.05 8.70
CA TYR A 100 20.03 -5.21 9.65
C TYR A 100 20.94 -6.08 10.52
N ASP A 101 22.11 -5.58 10.78
CA ASP A 101 23.05 -6.21 11.73
C ASP A 101 22.64 -5.97 13.19
#